data_5479ee7c6a339f5dfd1538eaa77816d9
#
_entry.id   5479ee7c6a339f5dfd1538eaa77816d9
#
_cell.length_a   1.000
_cell.length_b   1.000
_cell.length_c   1.000
_cell.angle_alpha   90.00
_cell.angle_beta   90.00
_cell.angle_gamma   90.00
#
_symmetry.space_group_name_H-M   'P 1'
#
loop_
_entity.id
_entity.type
_entity.pdbx_description
1 polymer ?
#
loop_
_entity_poly.entity_id
_entity_poly.type
_entity_poly.pdbx_seq_one_letter_code
_entity_poly.pdbx_strand_id
1 'polypeptide(L)'
;NYGSALQTWALHRAINSLGEHEGGAPKWQAVLVDYCPDCLLGKDPLNPMEYMWDADEDSRRQCELSLPAIRENAEKFDDFYHNSLVCTKGSYTSENFDSIVVDDGIDAFVCGSDTIFSPEEFGGFEDGYYANYPCMKGRSVAYAPSFGDPHFKERDWLALDCRLSNFLAVGLREDLMVPYVRENTRVPVQRVVDPTLLLTASDYSSITAPVQEEGDYLLLYSRRYNADMEAYADRFAK
;
A
#
# COMPACT_ATOMS: atom_id res chain seq x y z
N ASN A 1 4.75 -5.98 -5.56
CA ASN A 1 4.06 -5.02 -6.43
C ASN A 1 4.83 -3.69 -6.43
N TYR A 2 5.27 -3.24 -7.62
CA TYR A 2 6.07 -2.02 -7.78
C TYR A 2 5.38 -0.78 -7.21
N GLY A 3 4.07 -0.62 -7.45
CA GLY A 3 3.31 0.51 -6.94
C GLY A 3 3.28 0.55 -5.41
N SER A 4 3.01 -0.57 -4.76
CA SER A 4 2.99 -0.65 -3.29
C SER A 4 4.36 -0.37 -2.67
N ALA A 5 5.44 -0.90 -3.25
CA ALA A 5 6.79 -0.63 -2.78
C ALA A 5 7.15 0.86 -2.91
N LEU A 6 6.84 1.47 -4.07
CA LEU A 6 7.17 2.86 -4.34
C LEU A 6 6.40 3.83 -3.45
N GLN A 7 5.09 3.62 -3.26
CA GLN A 7 4.29 4.48 -2.38
C GLN A 7 4.68 4.32 -0.90
N THR A 8 5.04 3.11 -0.44
CA THR A 8 5.55 2.88 0.91
C THR A 8 6.85 3.66 1.14
N TRP A 9 7.81 3.54 0.21
CA TRP A 9 9.06 4.27 0.28
C TRP A 9 8.85 5.78 0.26
N ALA A 10 7.98 6.27 -0.63
CA ALA A 10 7.69 7.69 -0.74
C ALA A 10 7.05 8.25 0.54
N LEU A 11 6.10 7.55 1.14
CA LEU A 11 5.48 7.95 2.40
C LEU A 11 6.50 7.95 3.55
N HIS A 12 7.30 6.89 3.66
CA HIS A 12 8.37 6.78 4.65
C HIS A 12 9.36 7.95 4.52
N ARG A 13 9.79 8.26 3.29
CA ARG A 13 10.70 9.38 3.00
C ARG A 13 10.07 10.72 3.36
N ALA A 14 8.81 10.94 2.98
CA ALA A 14 8.08 12.17 3.27
C ALA A 14 7.92 12.40 4.78
N ILE A 15 7.58 11.38 5.56
CA ILE A 15 7.45 11.48 7.01
C ILE A 15 8.80 11.84 7.65
N ASN A 16 9.89 11.18 7.25
CA ASN A 16 11.22 11.46 7.77
C ASN A 16 11.71 12.87 7.47
N SER A 17 11.24 13.49 6.38
CA SER A 17 11.58 14.86 6.03
C SER A 17 10.74 15.93 6.76
N LEU A 18 9.71 15.53 7.51
CA LEU A 18 8.91 16.47 8.29
C LEU A 18 9.75 17.13 9.39
N GLY A 19 9.83 18.45 9.34
CA GLY A 19 10.62 19.27 10.27
C GLY A 19 11.98 19.69 9.75
N GLU A 20 12.55 19.09 8.70
CA GLU A 20 13.80 19.51 8.08
C GLU A 20 13.69 20.91 7.45
N HIS A 21 12.52 21.24 6.88
CA HIS A 21 12.24 22.54 6.24
C HIS A 21 12.21 23.72 7.21
N GLU A 22 12.09 23.47 8.53
CA GLU A 22 12.11 24.50 9.57
C GLU A 22 13.53 24.71 10.16
N GLY A 23 14.55 24.06 9.60
CA GLY A 23 15.94 24.14 10.08
C GLY A 23 16.18 23.40 11.40
N GLY A 24 15.25 22.52 11.79
CA GLY A 24 15.36 21.67 12.97
C GLY A 24 15.79 20.23 12.62
N ALA A 25 16.12 19.45 13.64
CA ALA A 25 16.28 18.00 13.48
C ALA A 25 14.93 17.35 13.10
N PRO A 26 14.92 16.22 12.38
CA PRO A 26 13.71 15.46 12.10
C PRO A 26 12.95 15.19 13.39
N LYS A 27 11.64 15.51 13.40
CA LYS A 27 10.78 15.26 14.58
C LYS A 27 10.30 13.83 14.66
N TRP A 28 10.31 13.14 13.54
CA TRP A 28 9.73 11.82 13.39
C TRP A 28 10.72 10.88 12.73
N GLN A 29 10.71 9.64 13.17
CA GLN A 29 11.39 8.54 12.51
C GLN A 29 10.29 7.58 12.04
N ALA A 30 10.13 7.44 10.73
CA ALA A 30 9.22 6.46 10.15
C ALA A 30 9.84 5.07 10.21
N VAL A 31 9.01 4.10 10.58
CA VAL A 31 9.37 2.68 10.59
C VAL A 31 8.24 1.93 9.86
N LEU A 32 8.60 1.11 8.88
CA LEU A 32 7.64 0.24 8.20
C LEU A 32 7.31 -0.93 9.12
N VAL A 33 6.02 -1.11 9.40
CA VAL A 33 5.55 -2.25 10.20
C VAL A 33 5.51 -3.49 9.31
N ASP A 34 6.25 -4.53 9.71
CA ASP A 34 6.12 -5.86 9.11
C ASP A 34 4.84 -6.51 9.64
N TYR A 35 3.73 -6.24 8.95
CA TYR A 35 2.39 -6.68 9.30
C TYR A 35 1.82 -7.61 8.25
N CYS A 36 1.40 -8.79 8.70
CA CYS A 36 0.66 -9.74 7.87
C CYS A 36 -0.81 -9.76 8.28
N PRO A 37 -1.75 -9.27 7.45
CA PRO A 37 -3.16 -9.36 7.72
C PRO A 37 -3.66 -10.81 7.71
N ASP A 38 -4.69 -11.10 8.51
CA ASP A 38 -5.19 -12.47 8.72
C ASP A 38 -5.60 -13.16 7.42
N CYS A 39 -6.13 -12.41 6.47
CA CYS A 39 -6.52 -12.95 5.16
C CYS A 39 -5.33 -13.46 4.32
N LEU A 40 -4.11 -13.05 4.64
CA LEU A 40 -2.87 -13.46 3.98
C LEU A 40 -2.07 -14.49 4.76
N LEU A 41 -2.45 -14.78 6.01
CA LEU A 41 -1.75 -15.77 6.84
C LEU A 41 -1.76 -17.15 6.18
N GLY A 42 -0.57 -17.74 6.04
CA GLY A 42 -0.38 -19.05 5.42
C GLY A 42 -0.58 -19.10 3.91
N LYS A 43 -0.73 -17.95 3.25
CA LYS A 43 -0.74 -17.87 1.79
C LYS A 43 0.68 -17.93 1.23
N ASP A 44 0.81 -18.37 -0.02
CA ASP A 44 2.08 -18.28 -0.73
C ASP A 44 2.44 -16.80 -0.98
N PRO A 45 3.54 -16.29 -0.42
CA PRO A 45 3.92 -14.89 -0.61
C PRO A 45 4.20 -14.52 -2.08
N LEU A 46 4.50 -15.49 -2.93
CA LEU A 46 4.69 -15.29 -4.37
C LEU A 46 3.38 -15.30 -5.15
N ASN A 47 2.31 -15.83 -4.55
CA ASN A 47 0.97 -15.85 -5.16
C ASN A 47 -0.14 -15.69 -4.09
N PRO A 48 -0.14 -14.61 -3.30
CA PRO A 48 -1.07 -14.47 -2.17
C PRO A 48 -2.54 -14.37 -2.61
N MET A 49 -2.78 -14.04 -3.87
CA MET A 49 -4.11 -13.85 -4.47
C MET A 49 -4.50 -15.00 -5.42
N GLU A 50 -3.96 -16.19 -5.22
CA GLU A 50 -4.21 -17.38 -6.05
C GLU A 50 -5.70 -17.60 -6.31
N TYR A 51 -6.54 -17.46 -5.28
CA TYR A 51 -7.99 -17.62 -5.37
C TYR A 51 -8.67 -16.66 -6.37
N MET A 52 -8.06 -15.53 -6.70
CA MET A 52 -8.59 -14.57 -7.69
C MET A 52 -8.31 -14.98 -9.14
N TRP A 53 -7.27 -15.80 -9.33
CA TRP A 53 -6.82 -16.22 -10.67
C TRP A 53 -7.32 -17.59 -11.06
N ASP A 54 -7.64 -18.45 -10.09
CA ASP A 54 -8.03 -19.86 -10.32
C ASP A 54 -9.33 -20.01 -11.10
N ALA A 55 -10.21 -19.00 -11.07
CA ALA A 55 -11.47 -19.02 -11.80
C ALA A 55 -11.33 -18.78 -13.32
N ASP A 56 -10.15 -18.32 -13.78
CA ASP A 56 -9.85 -18.00 -15.16
C ASP A 56 -8.60 -18.76 -15.63
N GLU A 57 -8.78 -19.65 -16.59
CA GLU A 57 -7.72 -20.54 -17.10
C GLU A 57 -6.58 -19.76 -17.75
N ASP A 58 -6.88 -18.68 -18.48
CA ASP A 58 -5.86 -17.85 -19.12
C ASP A 58 -5.03 -17.09 -18.08
N SER A 59 -5.66 -16.55 -17.05
CA SER A 59 -4.97 -15.88 -15.94
C SER A 59 -4.06 -16.84 -15.18
N ARG A 60 -4.55 -18.05 -14.88
CA ARG A 60 -3.74 -19.10 -14.22
C ARG A 60 -2.52 -19.45 -15.04
N ARG A 61 -2.70 -19.70 -16.35
CA ARG A 61 -1.60 -20.00 -17.27
C ARG A 61 -0.57 -18.87 -17.31
N GLN A 62 -1.01 -17.61 -17.32
CA GLN A 62 -0.10 -16.46 -17.28
C GLN A 62 0.68 -16.38 -15.98
N CYS A 63 0.05 -16.64 -14.84
CA CYS A 63 0.73 -16.73 -13.55
C CYS A 63 1.81 -17.82 -13.55
N GLU A 64 1.49 -19.02 -14.05
CA GLU A 64 2.44 -20.13 -14.16
C GLU A 64 3.66 -19.77 -15.05
N LEU A 65 3.41 -19.15 -16.21
CA LEU A 65 4.47 -18.70 -17.11
C LEU A 65 5.34 -17.60 -16.52
N SER A 66 4.75 -16.73 -15.69
CA SER A 66 5.43 -15.59 -15.07
C SER A 66 6.15 -15.97 -13.76
N LEU A 67 5.90 -17.14 -13.20
CA LEU A 67 6.42 -17.54 -11.88
C LEU A 67 7.95 -17.45 -11.76
N PRO A 68 8.76 -17.81 -12.78
CA PRO A 68 10.21 -17.63 -12.69
C PRO A 68 10.63 -16.17 -12.54
N ALA A 69 10.00 -15.26 -13.31
CA ALA A 69 10.26 -13.82 -13.20
C ALA A 69 9.72 -13.23 -11.87
N ILE A 70 8.61 -13.75 -11.36
CA ILE A 70 8.06 -13.35 -10.05
C ILE A 70 9.07 -13.70 -8.94
N ARG A 71 9.68 -14.89 -8.97
CA ARG A 71 10.70 -15.32 -7.99
C ARG A 71 11.95 -14.44 -8.06
N GLU A 72 12.47 -14.18 -9.24
CA GLU A 72 13.62 -13.28 -9.41
C GLU A 72 13.30 -11.86 -8.91
N ASN A 73 12.10 -11.36 -9.19
CA ASN A 73 11.69 -10.04 -8.71
C ASN A 73 11.44 -10.01 -7.19
N ALA A 74 11.01 -11.09 -6.57
CA ALA A 74 10.81 -11.14 -5.13
C ALA A 74 12.11 -10.82 -4.38
N GLU A 75 13.24 -11.40 -4.78
CA GLU A 75 14.56 -11.10 -4.21
C GLU A 75 14.91 -9.61 -4.35
N LYS A 76 14.62 -9.00 -5.50
CA LYS A 76 14.83 -7.56 -5.72
C LYS A 76 13.96 -6.68 -4.84
N PHE A 77 12.71 -7.11 -4.57
CA PHE A 77 11.83 -6.40 -3.63
C PHE A 77 12.33 -6.53 -2.19
N ASP A 78 12.75 -7.70 -1.77
CA ASP A 78 13.31 -7.94 -0.43
C ASP A 78 14.57 -7.06 -0.22
N ASP A 79 15.47 -7.03 -1.19
CA ASP A 79 16.64 -6.16 -1.18
C ASP A 79 16.24 -4.67 -1.10
N PHE A 80 15.24 -4.25 -1.87
CA PHE A 80 14.75 -2.88 -1.83
C PHE A 80 14.20 -2.50 -0.45
N TYR A 81 13.36 -3.34 0.15
CA TYR A 81 12.79 -3.09 1.48
C TYR A 81 13.89 -3.03 2.54
N HIS A 82 14.81 -3.97 2.55
CA HIS A 82 15.90 -4.03 3.54
C HIS A 82 16.91 -2.87 3.41
N ASN A 83 17.20 -2.43 2.19
CA ASN A 83 18.20 -1.40 1.96
C ASN A 83 17.64 0.03 1.96
N SER A 84 16.34 0.21 1.72
CA SER A 84 15.74 1.53 1.49
C SER A 84 14.79 1.97 2.61
N LEU A 85 14.39 1.06 3.52
CA LEU A 85 13.43 1.33 4.57
C LEU A 85 13.95 0.88 5.93
N VAL A 86 13.53 1.58 6.98
CA VAL A 86 13.65 1.09 8.35
C VAL A 86 12.38 0.30 8.65
N CYS A 87 12.54 -0.97 9.01
CA CYS A 87 11.43 -1.86 9.34
C CYS A 87 11.40 -2.14 10.85
N THR A 88 10.25 -2.61 11.36
CA THR A 88 10.14 -3.13 12.73
C THR A 88 11.07 -4.35 12.89
N LYS A 89 11.49 -4.60 14.12
CA LYS A 89 12.31 -5.78 14.46
C LYS A 89 11.49 -7.06 14.47
N GLY A 90 10.22 -6.95 14.86
CA GLY A 90 9.26 -8.04 14.89
C GLY A 90 8.33 -8.04 13.69
N SER A 91 7.74 -9.22 13.42
CA SER A 91 6.65 -9.41 12.48
C SER A 91 5.33 -9.48 13.26
N TYR A 92 4.30 -8.80 12.79
CA TYR A 92 3.05 -8.62 13.51
C TYR A 92 1.86 -9.19 12.75
N THR A 93 0.94 -9.76 13.51
CA THR A 93 -0.36 -10.29 13.06
C THR A 93 -1.45 -9.80 14.01
N SER A 94 -2.70 -10.18 13.78
CA SER A 94 -3.79 -9.89 14.71
C SER A 94 -3.53 -10.38 16.15
N GLU A 95 -2.75 -11.45 16.30
CA GLU A 95 -2.50 -12.09 17.60
C GLU A 95 -1.54 -11.30 18.50
N ASN A 96 -0.58 -10.58 17.89
CA ASN A 96 0.50 -9.92 18.64
C ASN A 96 0.64 -8.41 18.35
N PHE A 97 -0.26 -7.80 17.58
CA PHE A 97 -0.08 -6.42 17.10
C PHE A 97 0.10 -5.41 18.24
N ASP A 98 -0.62 -5.58 19.33
CA ASP A 98 -0.56 -4.63 20.47
C ASP A 98 0.82 -4.59 21.17
N SER A 99 1.66 -5.61 21.00
CA SER A 99 3.01 -5.61 21.57
C SER A 99 3.99 -4.64 20.86
N ILE A 100 3.67 -4.19 19.65
CA ILE A 100 4.53 -3.31 18.83
C ILE A 100 4.96 -2.04 19.55
N VAL A 101 4.10 -1.50 20.41
CA VAL A 101 4.39 -0.27 21.18
C VAL A 101 5.57 -0.49 22.15
N VAL A 102 5.67 -1.69 22.72
CA VAL A 102 6.74 -2.06 23.65
C VAL A 102 7.96 -2.59 22.89
N ASP A 103 7.75 -3.49 21.93
CA ASP A 103 8.82 -4.22 21.25
C ASP A 103 9.61 -3.32 20.30
N ASP A 104 8.93 -2.44 19.59
CA ASP A 104 9.53 -1.51 18.62
C ASP A 104 9.43 -0.02 19.00
N GLY A 105 8.78 0.31 20.12
CA GLY A 105 8.71 1.67 20.63
C GLY A 105 7.88 2.61 19.75
N ILE A 106 6.81 2.11 19.13
CA ILE A 106 5.97 2.89 18.21
C ILE A 106 5.03 3.81 18.98
N ASP A 107 5.09 5.11 18.70
CA ASP A 107 4.27 6.15 19.35
C ASP A 107 2.99 6.48 18.58
N ALA A 108 3.02 6.41 17.25
CA ALA A 108 1.92 6.75 16.37
C ALA A 108 1.93 5.91 15.10
N PHE A 109 0.78 5.83 14.44
CA PHE A 109 0.61 5.00 13.24
C PHE A 109 0.10 5.83 12.06
N VAL A 110 0.61 5.50 10.87
CA VAL A 110 0.10 6.00 9.59
C VAL A 110 -0.37 4.82 8.77
N CYS A 111 -1.68 4.72 8.52
CA CYS A 111 -2.27 3.68 7.68
C CYS A 111 -2.42 4.21 6.25
N GLY A 112 -1.86 3.53 5.31
CA GLY A 112 -1.93 3.88 3.89
C GLY A 112 -0.56 3.81 3.22
N SER A 113 -0.52 3.88 1.94
CA SER A 113 -1.59 4.12 0.95
C SER A 113 -2.17 2.81 0.41
N ASP A 114 -2.67 2.81 -0.83
CA ASP A 114 -3.25 1.70 -1.59
C ASP A 114 -4.74 1.42 -1.25
N THR A 115 -5.34 0.42 -1.91
CA THR A 115 -6.74 0.00 -1.74
C THR A 115 -7.01 -0.71 -0.42
N ILE A 116 -6.32 -0.29 0.64
CA ILE A 116 -6.42 -0.89 1.97
C ILE A 116 -7.77 -0.65 2.67
N PHE A 117 -8.58 0.29 2.18
CA PHE A 117 -9.93 0.54 2.66
C PHE A 117 -11.01 -0.20 1.86
N SER A 118 -10.62 -1.05 0.90
CA SER A 118 -11.56 -1.89 0.16
C SER A 118 -11.83 -3.19 0.92
N PRO A 119 -13.05 -3.43 1.42
CA PRO A 119 -13.39 -4.69 2.07
C PRO A 119 -13.43 -5.86 1.07
N GLU A 120 -13.54 -5.58 -0.22
CA GLU A 120 -13.57 -6.62 -1.27
C GLU A 120 -12.19 -7.24 -1.50
N GLU A 121 -11.13 -6.43 -1.39
CA GLU A 121 -9.75 -6.90 -1.56
C GLU A 121 -9.31 -7.90 -0.48
N PHE A 122 -9.84 -7.76 0.73
CA PHE A 122 -9.42 -8.55 1.90
C PHE A 122 -10.52 -9.47 2.46
N GLY A 123 -11.67 -9.55 1.79
CA GLY A 123 -12.81 -10.32 2.29
C GLY A 123 -13.49 -9.74 3.52
N GLY A 124 -13.22 -8.48 3.85
CA GLY A 124 -13.74 -7.73 4.99
C GLY A 124 -12.90 -6.51 5.34
N PHE A 125 -13.23 -5.86 6.44
CA PHE A 125 -12.44 -4.76 6.98
C PHE A 125 -11.23 -5.30 7.74
N GLU A 126 -10.03 -5.01 7.26
CA GLU A 126 -8.80 -5.46 7.88
C GLU A 126 -8.41 -4.53 9.05
N ASP A 127 -8.36 -5.06 10.25
CA ASP A 127 -8.24 -4.27 11.48
C ASP A 127 -6.95 -3.43 11.55
N GLY A 128 -5.83 -3.94 11.05
CA GLY A 128 -4.58 -3.18 11.01
C GLY A 128 -4.66 -1.96 10.09
N TYR A 129 -5.37 -2.06 8.98
CA TYR A 129 -5.52 -0.96 8.05
C TYR A 129 -6.51 0.11 8.52
N TYR A 130 -7.47 -0.27 9.37
CA TYR A 130 -8.45 0.63 9.95
C TYR A 130 -8.12 1.10 11.37
N ALA A 131 -6.88 0.95 11.79
CA ALA A 131 -6.42 1.33 13.14
C ALA A 131 -7.30 0.75 14.26
N ASN A 132 -7.77 -0.49 14.09
CA ASN A 132 -8.74 -1.09 15.00
C ASN A 132 -8.11 -1.89 16.15
N TYR A 133 -6.78 -2.02 16.19
CA TYR A 133 -6.11 -2.59 17.36
C TYR A 133 -6.09 -1.59 18.53
N PRO A 134 -6.21 -2.05 19.79
CA PRO A 134 -6.20 -1.18 20.97
C PRO A 134 -5.06 -0.17 21.00
N CYS A 135 -3.84 -0.61 20.67
CA CYS A 135 -2.65 0.24 20.65
C CYS A 135 -2.68 1.36 19.60
N MET A 136 -3.49 1.24 18.55
CA MET A 136 -3.59 2.21 17.46
C MET A 136 -4.59 3.33 17.72
N LYS A 137 -5.59 3.08 18.57
CA LYS A 137 -6.72 4.00 18.79
C LYS A 137 -6.27 5.33 19.38
N GLY A 138 -6.71 6.43 18.77
CA GLY A 138 -6.39 7.78 19.21
C GLY A 138 -4.95 8.24 18.96
N ARG A 139 -4.17 7.49 18.19
CA ARG A 139 -2.81 7.83 17.75
C ARG A 139 -2.50 7.47 16.30
N SER A 140 -3.53 7.28 15.50
CA SER A 140 -3.43 6.88 14.11
C SER A 140 -3.98 7.95 13.17
N VAL A 141 -3.37 8.08 12.01
CA VAL A 141 -3.90 8.83 10.88
C VAL A 141 -3.95 7.92 9.66
N ALA A 142 -4.90 8.17 8.74
CA ALA A 142 -4.90 7.51 7.45
C ALA A 142 -4.39 8.47 6.38
N TYR A 143 -3.38 8.05 5.60
CA TYR A 143 -2.84 8.84 4.50
C TYR A 143 -2.99 8.13 3.16
N ALA A 144 -3.80 8.71 2.28
CA ALA A 144 -4.07 8.26 0.93
C ALA A 144 -4.57 6.79 0.80
N PRO A 145 -5.29 6.20 1.78
CA PRO A 145 -5.96 4.95 1.49
C PRO A 145 -7.03 5.18 0.42
N SER A 146 -7.30 4.13 -0.33
CA SER A 146 -8.35 4.08 -1.35
C SER A 146 -9.39 3.03 -0.99
N PHE A 147 -10.64 3.34 -1.28
CA PHE A 147 -11.74 2.37 -1.21
C PHE A 147 -11.87 1.55 -2.50
N GLY A 148 -11.13 1.91 -3.55
CA GLY A 148 -11.32 1.33 -4.88
C GLY A 148 -12.68 1.70 -5.47
N ASP A 149 -13.42 0.72 -5.94
CA ASP A 149 -14.82 0.86 -6.39
C ASP A 149 -15.74 0.18 -5.35
N PRO A 150 -16.13 0.88 -4.27
CA PRO A 150 -16.74 0.26 -3.11
C PRO A 150 -18.19 -0.13 -3.38
N HIS A 151 -18.53 -1.39 -3.12
CA HIS A 151 -19.89 -1.94 -3.15
C HIS A 151 -20.33 -2.33 -1.74
N PHE A 152 -20.48 -1.35 -0.85
CA PHE A 152 -20.87 -1.59 0.53
C PHE A 152 -22.30 -2.11 0.65
N LYS A 153 -22.48 -3.16 1.45
CA LYS A 153 -23.81 -3.63 1.89
C LYS A 153 -24.28 -2.75 3.04
N GLU A 154 -25.58 -2.69 3.28
CA GLU A 154 -26.17 -1.85 4.34
C GLU A 154 -25.50 -2.05 5.72
N ARG A 155 -25.18 -3.30 6.06
CA ARG A 155 -24.49 -3.64 7.32
C ARG A 155 -23.04 -3.13 7.41
N ASP A 156 -22.40 -2.87 6.27
CA ASP A 156 -20.99 -2.50 6.23
C ASP A 156 -20.80 -1.03 6.59
N TRP A 157 -21.80 -0.19 6.36
CA TRP A 157 -21.73 1.24 6.67
C TRP A 157 -21.50 1.54 8.14
N LEU A 158 -22.23 0.88 9.04
CA LEU A 158 -22.02 1.05 10.49
C LEU A 158 -20.63 0.57 10.92
N ALA A 159 -20.18 -0.55 10.37
CA ALA A 159 -18.85 -1.09 10.64
C ALA A 159 -17.74 -0.16 10.14
N LEU A 160 -17.93 0.48 8.99
CA LEU A 160 -17.03 1.48 8.43
C LEU A 160 -16.94 2.72 9.32
N ASP A 161 -18.09 3.27 9.75
CA ASP A 161 -18.15 4.48 10.60
C ASP A 161 -17.42 4.25 11.94
N CYS A 162 -17.62 3.07 12.55
CA CYS A 162 -16.90 2.69 13.77
C CYS A 162 -15.39 2.65 13.54
N ARG A 163 -14.93 2.10 12.42
CA ARG A 163 -13.50 1.97 12.12
C ARG A 163 -12.86 3.31 11.78
N LEU A 164 -13.51 4.14 10.98
CA LEU A 164 -13.02 5.48 10.66
C LEU A 164 -12.84 6.33 11.92
N SER A 165 -13.69 6.12 12.93
CA SER A 165 -13.60 6.83 14.22
C SER A 165 -12.34 6.50 15.05
N ASN A 166 -11.57 5.49 14.66
CA ASN A 166 -10.28 5.19 15.30
C ASN A 166 -9.18 6.21 14.93
N PHE A 167 -9.36 6.92 13.81
CA PHE A 167 -8.36 7.85 13.30
C PHE A 167 -8.51 9.26 13.89
N LEU A 168 -7.39 9.96 14.04
CA LEU A 168 -7.35 11.40 14.36
C LEU A 168 -7.67 12.25 13.13
N ALA A 169 -7.31 11.79 11.94
CA ALA A 169 -7.61 12.41 10.66
C ALA A 169 -7.51 11.37 9.53
N VAL A 170 -8.26 11.60 8.46
CA VAL A 170 -8.27 10.75 7.26
C VAL A 170 -8.02 11.59 6.02
N GLY A 171 -6.92 11.30 5.32
CA GLY A 171 -6.64 11.84 4.00
C GLY A 171 -6.94 10.79 2.94
N LEU A 172 -8.01 10.95 2.15
CA LEU A 172 -8.39 9.99 1.11
C LEU A 172 -7.73 10.33 -0.23
N ARG A 173 -7.35 9.31 -0.99
CA ARG A 173 -6.73 9.48 -2.31
C ARG A 173 -7.75 9.96 -3.36
N GLU A 174 -8.99 9.48 -3.29
CA GLU A 174 -10.08 9.83 -4.21
C GLU A 174 -11.18 10.65 -3.52
N ASP A 175 -11.89 11.45 -4.34
CA ASP A 175 -12.99 12.28 -3.86
C ASP A 175 -14.27 11.49 -3.51
N LEU A 176 -14.43 10.29 -4.05
CA LEU A 176 -15.68 9.53 -4.01
C LEU A 176 -16.28 9.40 -2.60
N MET A 177 -15.42 9.06 -1.62
CA MET A 177 -15.87 8.80 -0.24
C MET A 177 -15.69 10.00 0.71
N VAL A 178 -15.09 11.11 0.26
CA VAL A 178 -14.88 12.31 1.10
C VAL A 178 -16.20 12.90 1.61
N PRO A 179 -17.26 13.07 0.77
CA PRO A 179 -18.53 13.54 1.26
C PRO A 179 -19.14 12.62 2.32
N TYR A 180 -19.14 11.31 2.05
CA TYR A 180 -19.68 10.33 3.00
C TYR A 180 -19.00 10.42 4.37
N VAL A 181 -17.68 10.38 4.42
CA VAL A 181 -16.90 10.43 5.68
C VAL A 181 -17.18 11.73 6.42
N ARG A 182 -17.27 12.85 5.70
CA ARG A 182 -17.56 14.18 6.28
C ARG A 182 -18.94 14.28 6.91
N GLU A 183 -19.93 13.65 6.30
CA GLU A 183 -21.32 13.71 6.74
C GLU A 183 -21.64 12.72 7.87
N ASN A 184 -20.99 11.56 7.88
CA ASN A 184 -21.34 10.45 8.77
C ASN A 184 -20.35 10.23 9.91
N THR A 185 -19.18 10.86 9.89
CA THR A 185 -18.20 10.74 10.97
C THR A 185 -17.82 12.11 11.54
N ARG A 186 -17.14 12.10 12.70
CA ARG A 186 -16.56 13.32 13.30
C ARG A 186 -15.08 13.49 12.96
N VAL A 187 -14.53 12.55 12.19
CA VAL A 187 -13.11 12.55 11.82
C VAL A 187 -12.86 13.63 10.77
N PRO A 188 -11.88 14.51 10.97
CA PRO A 188 -11.44 15.43 9.93
C PRO A 188 -11.03 14.64 8.66
N VAL A 189 -11.64 14.99 7.54
CA VAL A 189 -11.37 14.34 6.26
C VAL A 189 -11.05 15.34 5.17
N GLN A 190 -10.05 15.01 4.35
CA GLN A 190 -9.73 15.77 3.13
C GLN A 190 -9.23 14.84 2.04
N ARG A 191 -9.24 15.30 0.81
CA ARG A 191 -8.54 14.67 -0.29
C ARG A 191 -7.04 14.97 -0.17
N VAL A 192 -6.21 13.96 -0.43
CA VAL A 192 -4.75 14.07 -0.48
C VAL A 192 -4.23 13.40 -1.75
N VAL A 193 -2.99 13.70 -2.12
CA VAL A 193 -2.33 13.04 -3.25
C VAL A 193 -1.76 11.68 -2.83
N ASP A 194 -1.54 10.82 -3.82
CA ASP A 194 -0.78 9.58 -3.60
C ASP A 194 0.63 9.92 -3.04
N PRO A 195 1.18 9.13 -2.12
CA PRO A 195 2.51 9.39 -1.54
C PRO A 195 3.60 9.61 -2.56
N THR A 196 3.54 8.95 -3.72
CA THR A 196 4.53 9.11 -4.78
C THR A 196 4.59 10.53 -5.36
N LEU A 197 3.55 11.33 -5.16
CA LEU A 197 3.50 12.74 -5.60
C LEU A 197 3.98 13.73 -4.53
N LEU A 198 4.36 13.27 -3.35
CA LEU A 198 4.93 14.11 -2.29
C LEU A 198 6.40 14.45 -2.51
N LEU A 199 7.07 13.69 -3.35
CA LEU A 199 8.50 13.76 -3.58
C LEU A 199 8.82 14.36 -4.94
N THR A 200 10.06 14.86 -5.07
CA THR A 200 10.60 15.41 -6.30
C THR A 200 11.40 14.38 -7.09
N ALA A 201 11.71 14.65 -8.35
CA ALA A 201 12.58 13.80 -9.16
C ALA A 201 13.98 13.59 -8.50
N SER A 202 14.47 14.60 -7.76
CA SER A 202 15.73 14.49 -7.04
C SER A 202 15.68 13.44 -5.92
N ASP A 203 14.56 13.32 -5.22
CA ASP A 203 14.40 12.31 -4.18
C ASP A 203 14.46 10.91 -4.78
N TYR A 204 13.77 10.70 -5.92
CA TYR A 204 13.76 9.42 -6.63
C TYR A 204 15.11 9.01 -7.20
N SER A 205 16.01 9.95 -7.47
CA SER A 205 17.34 9.64 -8.02
C SER A 205 18.15 8.68 -7.15
N SER A 206 17.86 8.64 -5.84
CA SER A 206 18.56 7.76 -4.89
C SER A 206 18.20 6.27 -5.03
N ILE A 207 17.06 5.97 -5.64
CA ILE A 207 16.56 4.59 -5.85
C ILE A 207 16.43 4.22 -7.34
N THR A 208 16.80 5.12 -8.24
CA THR A 208 16.72 4.89 -9.68
C THR A 208 17.99 4.22 -10.18
N ALA A 209 17.85 3.10 -10.88
CA ALA A 209 18.92 2.48 -11.64
C ALA A 209 19.01 3.06 -13.06
N PRO A 210 20.18 3.05 -13.71
CA PRO A 210 20.28 3.38 -15.13
C PRO A 210 19.41 2.46 -15.97
N VAL A 211 18.79 3.02 -17.01
CA VAL A 211 18.09 2.24 -18.02
C VAL A 211 19.09 1.34 -18.73
N GLN A 212 18.80 0.04 -18.81
CA GLN A 212 19.70 -0.95 -19.42
C GLN A 212 19.45 -1.15 -20.93
N GLU A 213 18.29 -0.69 -21.42
CA GLU A 213 17.94 -0.81 -22.84
C GLU A 213 18.71 0.22 -23.66
N GLU A 214 19.30 -0.25 -24.78
CA GLU A 214 19.97 0.61 -25.75
C GLU A 214 19.00 1.03 -26.86
N GLY A 215 18.99 2.33 -27.19
CA GLY A 215 18.15 2.90 -28.24
C GLY A 215 16.72 3.24 -27.80
N ASP A 216 15.84 3.42 -28.78
CA ASP A 216 14.42 3.72 -28.52
C ASP A 216 13.69 2.44 -28.13
N TYR A 217 12.84 2.53 -27.12
CA TYR A 217 12.03 1.40 -26.67
C TYR A 217 10.59 1.81 -26.38
N LEU A 218 9.67 0.85 -26.45
CA LEU A 218 8.29 0.97 -26.01
C LEU A 218 8.08 0.11 -24.77
N LEU A 219 7.73 0.77 -23.66
CA LEU A 219 7.37 0.07 -22.43
C LEU A 219 5.86 -0.22 -22.40
N LEU A 220 5.49 -1.51 -22.45
CA LEU A 220 4.12 -1.95 -22.20
C LEU A 220 3.99 -2.44 -20.76
N TYR A 221 3.19 -1.72 -19.96
CA TYR A 221 2.83 -2.13 -18.61
C TYR A 221 1.36 -2.51 -18.53
N SER A 222 1.06 -3.75 -18.19
CA SER A 222 -0.31 -4.23 -17.99
C SER A 222 -0.40 -5.19 -16.80
N ARG A 223 -1.42 -5.03 -15.96
CA ARG A 223 -1.69 -5.94 -14.83
C ARG A 223 -2.34 -7.26 -15.27
N ARG A 224 -2.91 -7.28 -16.47
CA ARG A 224 -3.56 -8.47 -17.04
C ARG A 224 -3.07 -8.66 -18.45
N TYR A 225 -2.91 -9.92 -18.84
CA TYR A 225 -2.62 -10.24 -20.23
C TYR A 225 -3.73 -9.72 -21.15
N ASN A 226 -3.34 -9.09 -22.24
CA ASN A 226 -4.25 -8.62 -23.27
C ASN A 226 -3.56 -8.73 -24.64
N ALA A 227 -3.96 -9.72 -25.43
CA ALA A 227 -3.38 -10.02 -26.72
C ALA A 227 -3.51 -8.85 -27.73
N ASP A 228 -4.61 -8.09 -27.65
CA ASP A 228 -4.83 -6.95 -28.54
C ASP A 228 -3.89 -5.79 -28.21
N MET A 229 -3.63 -5.55 -26.92
CA MET A 229 -2.65 -4.54 -26.49
C MET A 229 -1.23 -4.93 -26.93
N GLU A 230 -0.86 -6.18 -26.75
CA GLU A 230 0.45 -6.70 -27.16
C GLU A 230 0.63 -6.58 -28.68
N ALA A 231 -0.35 -7.05 -29.47
CA ALA A 231 -0.34 -6.92 -30.91
C ALA A 231 -0.35 -5.46 -31.40
N TYR A 232 -0.95 -4.54 -30.66
CA TYR A 232 -0.90 -3.11 -30.94
C TYR A 232 0.50 -2.54 -30.66
N ALA A 233 1.08 -2.87 -29.52
CA ALA A 233 2.43 -2.45 -29.14
C ALA A 233 3.48 -2.93 -30.17
N ASP A 234 3.39 -4.19 -30.59
CA ASP A 234 4.26 -4.77 -31.63
C ASP A 234 4.17 -4.06 -32.98
N ARG A 235 2.97 -3.60 -33.36
CA ARG A 235 2.78 -2.82 -34.57
C ARG A 235 3.32 -1.40 -34.48
N PHE A 236 3.24 -0.82 -33.27
CA PHE A 236 3.70 0.53 -33.03
C PHE A 236 5.23 0.61 -32.90
N ALA A 237 5.88 -0.45 -32.43
CA ALA A 237 7.33 -0.55 -32.27
C ALA A 237 8.09 -0.80 -33.59
N LYS A 238 7.38 -1.13 -34.69
CA LYS A 238 7.93 -1.34 -36.05
C LYS A 238 7.90 -0.06 -36.85
#